data_c40880ba9a994e85709875f5acb5e778
#
_entry.id   c40880ba9a994e85709875f5acb5e778
#
_cell.length_a   1.000
_cell.length_b   1.000
_cell.length_c   1.000
_cell.angle_alpha   90.00
_cell.angle_beta   90.00
_cell.angle_gamma   90.00
#
_symmetry.space_group_name_H-M   'P 1'
#
loop_
_entity.id
_entity.type
_entity.pdbx_description
1 polymer ?
#
loop_
_entity_poly.entity_id
_entity_poly.type
_entity_poly.pdbx_seq_one_letter_code
_entity_poly.pdbx_strand_id
1 'polypeptide(L)'
;MKRKSLAFPALVLNAAATLLLATAAPHAAMAAAAWAPDTFYAAGTIVTYNGSDYQALVNQTDYTGTGWNPTVASLWTPVSGSGTGPGNGGGTDPGNGGGSGPGTGSPTGTAAGFIYGPYKDTSISLNWNTNTISTNVTGSLKPITSALPTGTHTLTLAFANGECGSENWGGVAGNTLASVNVPLLSAANVNYILSTGGAAGVFTCGTDAGMTTFINRYASKNLVGIDFDIEGGQSQAVINSLVQRAANAQQQFPNLRFSFTLQTVAPAPNGATQATSWGASAPDSFNVLGDWVMQAIKSSNLKNYTIDLMTMDYGSALPGNCVLVGGACQMGQSAIQAAMNLHDHWGVPYSQIEITPMIGGNDSAGESFTLSDADAVSAFVIKNGLAGLHFWSFDRDADCAPGTASPTCNTIGGVGTLGYSLRFAKDLGQ
;
A
#
# COMPACT_ATOMS: atom_id res chain seq x y z
N MET A 1 75.77 -7.63 11.30
CA MET A 1 75.07 -6.33 11.25
C MET A 1 74.07 -6.26 12.39
N LYS A 2 74.35 -5.41 13.37
CA LYS A 2 73.59 -5.31 14.62
C LYS A 2 72.41 -4.35 14.44
N ARG A 3 71.17 -4.80 14.70
CA ARG A 3 69.99 -3.93 14.81
C ARG A 3 69.97 -3.35 16.21
N LYS A 4 69.95 -2.03 16.32
CA LYS A 4 69.71 -1.29 17.56
C LYS A 4 68.20 -1.13 17.77
N SER A 5 67.75 -1.58 18.92
CA SER A 5 66.43 -1.31 19.49
C SER A 5 66.46 0.03 20.20
N LEU A 6 65.51 0.91 19.88
CA LEU A 6 65.25 2.16 20.59
C LEU A 6 63.99 1.99 21.46
N ALA A 7 64.17 2.05 22.75
CA ALA A 7 63.10 2.08 23.74
C ALA A 7 62.66 3.53 23.96
N PHE A 8 61.36 3.80 24.00
CA PHE A 8 60.75 5.05 24.43
C PHE A 8 60.16 4.87 25.84
N PRO A 9 60.34 5.85 26.74
CA PRO A 9 59.82 5.77 28.10
C PRO A 9 58.31 6.07 28.15
N ALA A 10 57.59 5.32 28.97
CA ALA A 10 56.18 5.54 29.30
C ALA A 10 56.04 6.79 30.19
N LEU A 11 55.21 7.73 29.73
CA LEU A 11 54.80 8.89 30.53
C LEU A 11 53.48 8.53 31.22
N VAL A 12 53.54 8.45 32.56
CA VAL A 12 52.38 8.29 33.42
C VAL A 12 51.69 9.63 33.58
N LEU A 13 50.49 9.83 33.03
CA LEU A 13 49.69 11.03 33.24
C LEU A 13 48.59 10.70 34.26
N ASN A 14 48.70 11.24 35.45
CA ASN A 14 47.62 11.29 36.44
C ASN A 14 46.55 12.26 35.97
N ALA A 15 45.38 11.78 35.60
CA ALA A 15 44.21 12.60 35.35
C ALA A 15 43.34 12.67 36.60
N ALA A 16 43.35 13.82 37.24
CA ALA A 16 42.40 14.18 38.29
C ALA A 16 41.03 14.43 37.62
N ALA A 17 40.04 13.63 37.99
CA ALA A 17 38.64 13.80 37.54
C ALA A 17 38.01 14.99 38.27
N THR A 18 37.88 16.12 37.60
CA THR A 18 37.03 17.24 38.04
C THR A 18 35.61 16.98 37.56
N LEU A 19 34.72 16.74 38.51
CA LEU A 19 33.28 16.59 38.30
C LEU A 19 32.70 18.00 38.01
N LEU A 20 32.46 18.32 36.72
CA LEU A 20 31.69 19.49 36.34
C LEU A 20 30.19 19.15 36.46
N LEU A 21 29.53 19.72 37.48
CA LEU A 21 28.09 19.82 37.49
C LEU A 21 27.68 20.78 36.35
N ALA A 22 27.15 20.22 35.26
CA ALA A 22 26.48 21.00 34.24
C ALA A 22 25.09 21.38 34.77
N THR A 23 24.93 22.63 35.16
CA THR A 23 23.63 23.25 35.39
C THR A 23 22.93 23.34 34.03
N ALA A 24 21.85 22.55 33.83
CA ALA A 24 20.97 22.67 32.68
C ALA A 24 20.31 24.05 32.70
N ALA A 25 20.77 24.94 31.82
CA ALA A 25 20.04 26.16 31.53
C ALA A 25 18.68 25.80 30.87
N PRO A 26 17.57 26.45 31.26
CA PRO A 26 16.32 26.21 30.59
C PRO A 26 16.46 26.63 29.13
N HIS A 27 16.23 25.68 28.21
CA HIS A 27 16.13 25.98 26.79
C HIS A 27 14.89 26.88 26.65
N ALA A 28 15.07 28.13 26.27
CA ALA A 28 13.99 28.98 25.81
C ALA A 28 13.37 28.27 24.59
N ALA A 29 12.09 27.89 24.69
CA ALA A 29 11.36 27.36 23.57
C ALA A 29 11.39 28.41 22.46
N MET A 30 12.05 28.12 21.35
CA MET A 30 12.01 28.97 20.16
C MET A 30 10.57 28.96 19.68
N ALA A 31 9.98 30.15 19.47
CA ALA A 31 8.66 30.28 18.90
C ALA A 31 8.63 29.54 17.53
N ALA A 32 7.55 28.81 17.30
CA ALA A 32 7.38 28.11 16.01
C ALA A 32 7.38 29.12 14.85
N ALA A 33 7.92 28.73 13.70
CA ALA A 33 7.90 29.58 12.52
C ALA A 33 6.46 29.86 12.06
N ALA A 34 6.19 31.04 11.51
CA ALA A 34 4.87 31.33 10.96
C ALA A 34 4.62 30.43 9.72
N TRP A 35 3.40 29.90 9.60
CA TRP A 35 2.97 29.18 8.41
C TRP A 35 2.94 30.13 7.18
N ALA A 36 3.31 29.60 6.02
CA ALA A 36 3.23 30.32 4.74
C ALA A 36 2.71 29.37 3.64
N PRO A 37 1.89 29.85 2.69
CA PRO A 37 1.51 29.03 1.54
C PRO A 37 2.71 28.74 0.64
N ASP A 38 2.57 27.79 -0.29
CA ASP A 38 3.58 27.34 -1.26
C ASP A 38 4.90 26.86 -0.61
N THR A 39 4.81 26.45 0.65
CA THR A 39 5.94 25.99 1.46
C THR A 39 5.78 24.51 1.78
N PHE A 40 6.87 23.74 1.60
CA PHE A 40 6.90 22.33 1.99
C PHE A 40 7.07 22.20 3.51
N TYR A 41 6.22 21.38 4.12
CA TYR A 41 6.25 21.01 5.52
C TYR A 41 6.43 19.51 5.69
N ALA A 42 7.50 19.10 6.32
CA ALA A 42 7.67 17.70 6.70
C ALA A 42 6.73 17.35 7.87
N ALA A 43 6.26 16.11 7.92
CA ALA A 43 5.50 15.60 9.06
C ALA A 43 6.25 15.84 10.37
N GLY A 44 5.55 16.33 11.39
CA GLY A 44 6.15 16.73 12.67
C GLY A 44 6.60 18.20 12.73
N THR A 45 6.66 18.94 11.62
CA THR A 45 6.98 20.39 11.62
C THR A 45 5.91 21.15 12.39
N ILE A 46 6.33 22.01 13.34
CA ILE A 46 5.42 22.90 14.08
C ILE A 46 5.48 24.30 13.48
N VAL A 47 4.32 24.89 13.22
CA VAL A 47 4.16 26.25 12.71
C VAL A 47 3.12 27.00 13.51
N THR A 48 3.23 28.33 13.56
CA THR A 48 2.18 29.20 14.13
C THR A 48 1.30 29.72 13.01
N TYR A 49 -0.02 29.60 13.18
CA TYR A 49 -1.02 30.12 12.29
C TYR A 49 -2.19 30.71 13.09
N ASN A 50 -2.55 31.99 12.80
CA ASN A 50 -3.60 32.72 13.52
C ASN A 50 -3.46 32.68 15.05
N GLY A 51 -2.22 32.73 15.53
CA GLY A 51 -1.92 32.78 16.97
C GLY A 51 -1.98 31.42 17.70
N SER A 52 -2.15 30.33 16.99
CA SER A 52 -2.10 28.97 17.52
C SER A 52 -1.00 28.16 16.83
N ASP A 53 -0.41 27.23 17.56
CA ASP A 53 0.60 26.33 17.02
C ASP A 53 -0.06 25.06 16.47
N TYR A 54 0.42 24.61 15.33
CA TYR A 54 -0.05 23.42 14.62
C TYR A 54 1.14 22.56 14.21
N GLN A 55 0.97 21.26 14.30
CA GLN A 55 1.96 20.28 13.82
C GLN A 55 1.48 19.64 12.53
N ALA A 56 2.34 19.62 11.52
CA ALA A 56 2.08 18.91 10.27
C ALA A 56 1.96 17.39 10.53
N LEU A 57 0.88 16.78 10.08
CA LEU A 57 0.60 15.35 10.23
C LEU A 57 1.29 14.53 9.15
N VAL A 58 1.47 15.10 7.96
CA VAL A 58 2.04 14.45 6.78
C VAL A 58 3.04 15.39 6.11
N ASN A 59 3.90 14.83 5.24
CA ASN A 59 4.71 15.61 4.32
C ASN A 59 3.80 16.27 3.29
N GLN A 60 3.84 17.60 3.18
CA GLN A 60 2.92 18.33 2.30
C GLN A 60 3.48 19.67 1.84
N THR A 61 2.89 20.20 0.78
CA THR A 61 3.04 21.59 0.36
C THR A 61 1.66 22.21 0.29
N ASP A 62 1.42 23.24 1.12
CA ASP A 62 0.14 23.94 1.18
C ASP A 62 0.07 24.97 0.06
N TYR A 63 -0.36 24.58 -1.13
CA TYR A 63 -0.38 25.45 -2.31
C TYR A 63 -1.45 26.55 -2.22
N THR A 64 -1.07 27.75 -2.69
CA THR A 64 -2.01 28.86 -2.82
C THR A 64 -3.23 28.44 -3.65
N GLY A 65 -4.44 28.74 -3.14
CA GLY A 65 -5.71 28.46 -3.83
C GLY A 65 -6.31 27.08 -3.57
N THR A 66 -5.61 26.16 -2.91
CA THR A 66 -6.15 24.83 -2.57
C THR A 66 -7.04 24.85 -1.32
N GLY A 67 -6.97 25.93 -0.52
CA GLY A 67 -7.61 26.01 0.79
C GLY A 67 -6.84 25.26 1.90
N TRP A 68 -5.69 24.66 1.58
CA TRP A 68 -4.84 23.98 2.53
C TRP A 68 -4.13 25.00 3.44
N ASN A 69 -4.30 24.83 4.74
CA ASN A 69 -3.71 25.67 5.78
C ASN A 69 -3.79 24.92 7.12
N PRO A 70 -3.20 25.41 8.22
CA PRO A 70 -3.16 24.72 9.50
C PRO A 70 -4.52 24.42 10.18
N THR A 71 -5.63 24.92 9.67
CA THR A 71 -6.97 24.53 10.17
C THR A 71 -7.53 23.26 9.49
N VAL A 72 -6.85 22.72 8.48
CA VAL A 72 -7.24 21.49 7.80
C VAL A 72 -6.80 20.29 8.64
N ALA A 73 -7.73 19.68 9.38
CA ALA A 73 -7.46 18.64 10.36
C ALA A 73 -6.83 17.34 9.79
N SER A 74 -6.95 17.10 8.47
CA SER A 74 -6.27 15.99 7.82
C SER A 74 -4.78 16.24 7.55
N LEU A 75 -4.35 17.51 7.54
CA LEU A 75 -2.97 17.91 7.26
C LEU A 75 -2.24 18.40 8.51
N TRP A 76 -2.99 18.93 9.50
CA TRP A 76 -2.44 19.59 10.65
C TRP A 76 -3.20 19.23 11.93
N THR A 77 -2.50 19.18 13.07
CA THR A 77 -3.11 19.02 14.39
C THR A 77 -2.74 20.20 15.30
N PRO A 78 -3.67 20.75 16.09
CA PRO A 78 -3.34 21.77 17.08
C PRO A 78 -2.37 21.20 18.11
N VAL A 79 -1.33 21.99 18.47
CA VAL A 79 -0.41 21.67 19.56
C VAL A 79 -0.93 22.27 20.84
N SER A 80 -1.42 21.44 21.76
CA SER A 80 -1.91 21.88 23.07
C SER A 80 -0.73 22.27 23.96
N GLY A 81 -0.53 23.55 24.28
CA GLY A 81 0.45 23.94 25.28
C GLY A 81 1.22 25.23 25.14
N SER A 82 0.72 26.30 24.52
CA SER A 82 1.24 27.65 24.78
C SER A 82 0.20 28.71 24.46
N GLY A 83 -0.56 29.09 25.47
CA GLY A 83 -1.49 30.21 25.39
C GLY A 83 -1.97 30.54 26.79
N THR A 84 -1.35 31.54 27.42
CA THR A 84 -1.87 32.17 28.64
C THR A 84 -3.12 32.97 28.32
N GLY A 85 -4.27 32.52 28.80
CA GLY A 85 -5.51 33.26 28.83
C GLY A 85 -6.51 32.58 29.74
N PRO A 86 -7.30 33.35 30.56
CA PRO A 86 -7.85 32.87 31.82
C PRO A 86 -9.08 32.00 31.67
N GLY A 87 -9.17 31.05 32.60
CA GLY A 87 -10.11 29.95 32.65
C GLY A 87 -11.57 30.34 32.80
N ASN A 88 -12.41 29.38 32.52
CA ASN A 88 -13.53 29.07 33.40
C ASN A 88 -14.08 27.65 33.18
N GLY A 89 -14.26 26.97 34.28
CA GLY A 89 -15.42 26.14 34.59
C GLY A 89 -15.49 24.72 34.08
N GLY A 90 -15.05 23.79 34.90
CA GLY A 90 -15.73 22.57 35.32
C GLY A 90 -16.64 21.84 34.33
N GLY A 91 -16.24 20.66 33.95
CA GLY A 91 -17.10 19.67 33.30
C GLY A 91 -16.50 18.29 33.49
N THR A 92 -17.15 17.56 34.36
CA THR A 92 -16.94 16.17 34.74
C THR A 92 -16.71 15.26 33.57
N ASP A 93 -15.62 14.50 33.68
CA ASP A 93 -15.28 13.33 32.84
C ASP A 93 -16.43 12.30 32.87
N PRO A 94 -16.97 11.88 31.73
CA PRO A 94 -17.77 10.67 31.68
C PRO A 94 -16.93 9.57 31.04
N GLY A 95 -16.65 8.61 31.86
CA GLY A 95 -16.32 7.24 31.63
C GLY A 95 -16.01 6.76 30.22
N ASN A 96 -14.86 6.14 30.14
CA ASN A 96 -14.44 5.21 29.10
C ASN A 96 -15.57 4.25 28.72
N GLY A 97 -16.40 4.61 27.76
CA GLY A 97 -17.34 3.72 27.08
C GLY A 97 -16.67 3.18 25.84
N GLY A 98 -16.14 1.95 25.93
CA GLY A 98 -15.70 1.18 24.78
C GLY A 98 -16.84 1.07 23.78
N GLY A 99 -16.86 1.94 22.78
CA GLY A 99 -17.74 1.86 21.63
C GLY A 99 -17.30 0.66 20.78
N SER A 100 -18.01 -0.46 20.95
CA SER A 100 -17.97 -1.54 19.96
C SER A 100 -18.41 -0.93 18.62
N GLY A 101 -17.45 -0.68 17.71
CA GLY A 101 -17.74 -0.34 16.34
C GLY A 101 -18.54 -1.46 15.66
N PRO A 102 -19.22 -1.20 14.52
CA PRO A 102 -20.07 -2.16 13.84
C PRO A 102 -19.25 -3.24 13.09
N GLY A 103 -18.54 -4.04 13.81
CA GLY A 103 -17.78 -5.21 13.36
C GLY A 103 -17.71 -6.24 14.48
N THR A 104 -18.84 -6.77 14.92
CA THR A 104 -18.91 -7.74 16.03
C THR A 104 -18.81 -9.19 15.58
N GLY A 105 -18.36 -9.46 14.35
CA GLY A 105 -18.07 -10.81 13.87
C GLY A 105 -16.57 -11.01 13.68
N SER A 106 -16.01 -12.09 14.19
CA SER A 106 -14.72 -12.55 13.69
C SER A 106 -14.82 -12.69 12.17
N PRO A 107 -13.77 -12.30 11.42
CA PRO A 107 -13.75 -12.55 9.97
C PRO A 107 -13.89 -14.07 9.77
N THR A 108 -14.99 -14.46 9.14
CA THR A 108 -15.28 -15.88 8.85
C THR A 108 -15.10 -16.18 7.37
N GLY A 109 -14.70 -15.16 6.58
CA GLY A 109 -14.34 -15.34 5.19
C GLY A 109 -13.19 -16.34 5.08
N THR A 110 -13.31 -17.26 4.14
CA THR A 110 -12.26 -18.25 3.87
C THR A 110 -11.53 -17.85 2.60
N ALA A 111 -10.26 -17.48 2.73
CA ALA A 111 -9.38 -17.23 1.60
C ALA A 111 -8.74 -18.55 1.08
N ALA A 112 -9.46 -19.65 1.14
CA ALA A 112 -9.00 -20.91 0.58
C ALA A 112 -9.34 -20.96 -0.92
N GLY A 113 -8.33 -21.12 -1.76
CA GLY A 113 -8.49 -21.28 -3.19
C GLY A 113 -8.14 -20.02 -4.00
N PHE A 114 -8.50 -20.06 -5.28
CA PHE A 114 -8.27 -19.00 -6.24
C PHE A 114 -9.15 -17.77 -5.97
N ILE A 115 -8.57 -16.58 -6.00
CA ILE A 115 -9.32 -15.32 -5.89
C ILE A 115 -9.17 -14.52 -7.19
N TYR A 116 -10.31 -14.11 -7.75
CA TYR A 116 -10.39 -13.13 -8.83
C TYR A 116 -11.11 -11.88 -8.34
N GLY A 117 -10.54 -10.72 -8.63
CA GLY A 117 -11.19 -9.44 -8.35
C GLY A 117 -10.28 -8.23 -8.58
N PRO A 118 -10.84 -7.12 -9.09
CA PRO A 118 -10.08 -5.90 -9.33
C PRO A 118 -9.71 -5.19 -8.05
N TYR A 119 -8.63 -4.39 -8.13
CA TYR A 119 -8.39 -3.30 -7.19
C TYR A 119 -9.40 -2.19 -7.40
N LYS A 120 -9.88 -1.61 -6.31
CA LYS A 120 -10.70 -0.42 -6.27
C LYS A 120 -10.02 0.63 -5.40
N ASP A 121 -9.47 1.67 -6.04
CA ASP A 121 -9.04 2.85 -5.30
C ASP A 121 -10.27 3.52 -4.68
N THR A 122 -10.34 3.50 -3.36
CA THR A 122 -11.52 3.96 -2.61
C THR A 122 -11.71 5.48 -2.69
N SER A 123 -10.65 6.23 -3.02
CA SER A 123 -10.70 7.68 -3.18
C SER A 123 -11.25 8.12 -4.54
N ILE A 124 -11.06 7.30 -5.59
CA ILE A 124 -11.56 7.59 -6.92
C ILE A 124 -13.07 7.41 -6.96
N SER A 125 -13.78 8.46 -7.36
CA SER A 125 -15.24 8.49 -7.42
C SER A 125 -15.94 8.20 -6.08
N LEU A 126 -15.26 8.41 -4.95
CA LEU A 126 -15.89 8.30 -3.63
C LEU A 126 -17.10 9.26 -3.54
N ASN A 127 -18.19 8.78 -2.99
CA ASN A 127 -19.24 9.72 -2.61
C ASN A 127 -18.86 10.43 -1.32
N TRP A 128 -18.23 11.59 -1.41
CA TRP A 128 -17.70 12.36 -0.30
C TRP A 128 -18.76 12.85 0.70
N ASN A 129 -20.03 12.90 0.29
CA ASN A 129 -21.12 13.29 1.19
C ASN A 129 -21.51 12.15 2.14
N THR A 130 -21.34 10.91 1.72
CA THR A 130 -21.77 9.73 2.46
C THR A 130 -20.61 8.81 2.82
N ASN A 131 -19.39 9.05 2.31
CA ASN A 131 -18.23 8.17 2.37
C ASN A 131 -18.48 6.77 1.79
N THR A 132 -19.44 6.66 0.86
CA THR A 132 -19.72 5.40 0.18
C THR A 132 -18.72 5.17 -0.94
N ILE A 133 -18.03 4.03 -0.94
CA ILE A 133 -17.17 3.60 -2.03
C ILE A 133 -18.03 3.46 -3.29
N SER A 134 -17.72 4.27 -4.30
CA SER A 134 -18.52 4.42 -5.50
C SER A 134 -17.63 4.41 -6.74
N THR A 135 -18.24 4.34 -7.91
CA THR A 135 -17.54 4.38 -9.20
C THR A 135 -18.37 5.13 -10.24
N ASN A 136 -17.69 5.69 -11.23
CA ASN A 136 -18.27 6.28 -12.43
C ASN A 136 -18.09 5.39 -13.69
N VAL A 137 -17.53 4.20 -13.55
CA VAL A 137 -17.16 3.31 -14.68
C VAL A 137 -18.31 3.07 -15.66
N THR A 138 -19.56 3.10 -15.19
CA THR A 138 -20.77 2.92 -16.03
C THR A 138 -21.40 4.24 -16.50
N GLY A 139 -20.65 5.35 -16.44
CA GLY A 139 -21.09 6.68 -16.88
C GLY A 139 -21.89 7.50 -15.87
N SER A 140 -22.13 6.98 -14.67
CA SER A 140 -22.75 7.72 -13.57
C SER A 140 -22.28 7.22 -12.21
N LEU A 141 -22.20 8.12 -11.23
CA LEU A 141 -21.77 7.78 -9.88
C LEU A 141 -22.75 6.79 -9.23
N LYS A 142 -22.25 5.64 -8.82
CA LYS A 142 -23.02 4.57 -8.15
C LYS A 142 -22.18 3.94 -7.03
N PRO A 143 -22.82 3.42 -5.97
CA PRO A 143 -22.13 2.53 -5.04
C PRO A 143 -21.48 1.37 -5.81
N ILE A 144 -20.24 1.03 -5.44
CA ILE A 144 -19.46 -0.02 -6.12
C ILE A 144 -20.22 -1.35 -6.18
N THR A 145 -20.95 -1.70 -5.12
CA THR A 145 -21.73 -2.93 -5.00
C THR A 145 -22.85 -3.07 -6.04
N SER A 146 -23.29 -1.95 -6.63
CA SER A 146 -24.31 -1.94 -7.69
C SER A 146 -23.73 -1.85 -9.11
N ALA A 147 -22.41 -1.75 -9.24
CA ALA A 147 -21.72 -1.60 -10.51
C ALA A 147 -20.90 -2.84 -10.91
N LEU A 148 -20.73 -3.80 -10.01
CA LEU A 148 -19.96 -5.01 -10.28
C LEU A 148 -20.64 -5.85 -11.38
N PRO A 149 -19.91 -6.27 -12.41
CA PRO A 149 -20.45 -7.17 -13.43
C PRO A 149 -20.56 -8.60 -12.90
N THR A 150 -21.36 -9.40 -13.59
CA THR A 150 -21.47 -10.85 -13.33
C THR A 150 -20.08 -11.49 -13.33
N GLY A 151 -19.82 -12.37 -12.37
CA GLY A 151 -18.54 -13.06 -12.23
C GLY A 151 -17.51 -12.31 -11.38
N THR A 152 -17.75 -11.05 -11.01
CA THR A 152 -16.87 -10.30 -10.10
C THR A 152 -17.47 -10.29 -8.69
N HIS A 153 -16.91 -11.11 -7.81
CA HIS A 153 -17.43 -11.33 -6.46
C HIS A 153 -16.49 -10.85 -5.35
N THR A 154 -15.30 -10.41 -5.71
CA THR A 154 -14.30 -9.92 -4.77
C THR A 154 -13.74 -8.58 -5.25
N LEU A 155 -13.42 -7.69 -4.32
CA LEU A 155 -12.73 -6.43 -4.56
C LEU A 155 -11.51 -6.34 -3.65
N THR A 156 -10.39 -5.81 -4.16
CA THR A 156 -9.29 -5.34 -3.32
C THR A 156 -9.45 -3.85 -3.11
N LEU A 157 -9.79 -3.44 -1.89
CA LEU A 157 -10.01 -2.03 -1.54
C LEU A 157 -8.66 -1.36 -1.26
N ALA A 158 -8.30 -0.33 -2.01
CA ALA A 158 -7.03 0.38 -1.98
C ALA A 158 -7.26 1.86 -1.62
N PHE A 159 -6.48 2.52 -0.81
CA PHE A 159 -5.43 2.00 0.06
C PHE A 159 -5.58 2.55 1.48
N ALA A 160 -5.38 1.71 2.49
CA ALA A 160 -5.20 2.16 3.85
C ALA A 160 -3.76 2.64 4.06
N ASN A 161 -3.58 3.83 4.62
CA ASN A 161 -2.28 4.42 4.90
C ASN A 161 -2.14 4.87 6.35
N GLY A 162 -0.92 4.99 6.83
CA GLY A 162 -0.60 5.36 8.21
C GLY A 162 -0.39 4.16 9.13
N GLU A 163 -0.52 4.36 10.43
CA GLU A 163 -0.32 3.30 11.42
C GLU A 163 -1.58 2.45 11.59
N CYS A 164 -1.41 1.13 11.68
CA CYS A 164 -2.51 0.18 11.90
C CYS A 164 -3.32 0.53 13.15
N GLY A 165 -4.65 0.52 13.03
CA GLY A 165 -5.57 0.95 14.08
C GLY A 165 -5.88 2.45 14.09
N SER A 166 -5.12 3.27 13.35
CA SER A 166 -5.40 4.69 13.11
C SER A 166 -5.23 5.09 11.65
N GLU A 167 -5.36 4.14 10.76
CA GLU A 167 -5.21 4.28 9.32
C GLU A 167 -6.24 5.25 8.70
N ASN A 168 -5.86 5.77 7.54
CA ASN A 168 -6.64 6.69 6.72
C ASN A 168 -6.76 6.17 5.27
N TRP A 169 -7.90 6.42 4.64
CA TRP A 169 -8.21 6.02 3.27
C TRP A 169 -8.43 7.26 2.39
N GLY A 170 -7.36 7.82 1.86
CA GLY A 170 -7.44 8.98 0.99
C GLY A 170 -8.17 10.19 1.59
N GLY A 171 -8.05 10.43 2.91
CA GLY A 171 -8.74 11.50 3.63
C GLY A 171 -9.91 11.03 4.48
N VAL A 172 -10.34 9.78 4.39
CA VAL A 172 -11.42 9.20 5.21
C VAL A 172 -10.81 8.34 6.33
N ALA A 173 -11.15 8.62 7.57
CA ALA A 173 -10.71 7.83 8.71
C ALA A 173 -11.23 6.38 8.63
N GLY A 174 -10.42 5.40 9.03
CA GLY A 174 -10.75 3.98 8.94
C GLY A 174 -12.10 3.61 9.57
N ASN A 175 -12.42 4.16 10.75
CA ASN A 175 -13.73 3.92 11.40
C ASN A 175 -14.91 4.39 10.53
N THR A 176 -14.77 5.54 9.87
CA THR A 176 -15.81 6.09 9.00
C THR A 176 -15.99 5.23 7.76
N LEU A 177 -14.88 4.89 7.09
CA LEU A 177 -14.94 4.04 5.90
C LEU A 177 -15.57 2.67 6.23
N ALA A 178 -15.12 2.03 7.31
CA ALA A 178 -15.62 0.74 7.74
C ALA A 178 -17.11 0.78 8.07
N SER A 179 -17.55 1.74 8.88
CA SER A 179 -18.96 1.84 9.33
C SER A 179 -19.96 2.02 8.19
N VAL A 180 -19.53 2.69 7.11
CA VAL A 180 -20.38 2.92 5.94
C VAL A 180 -20.33 1.71 4.98
N ASN A 181 -19.13 1.20 4.68
CA ASN A 181 -18.97 0.31 3.52
C ASN A 181 -18.99 -1.18 3.88
N VAL A 182 -18.56 -1.60 5.07
CA VAL A 182 -18.62 -3.02 5.46
C VAL A 182 -20.05 -3.57 5.44
N PRO A 183 -21.07 -2.86 5.98
CA PRO A 183 -22.45 -3.32 5.86
C PRO A 183 -22.95 -3.42 4.42
N LEU A 184 -22.56 -2.48 3.55
CA LEU A 184 -22.97 -2.48 2.12
C LEU A 184 -22.37 -3.66 1.36
N LEU A 185 -21.07 -3.92 1.55
CA LEU A 185 -20.37 -5.05 0.94
C LEU A 185 -20.98 -6.39 1.43
N SER A 186 -21.23 -6.51 2.74
CA SER A 186 -21.80 -7.71 3.34
C SER A 186 -23.23 -7.98 2.89
N ALA A 187 -24.07 -6.93 2.76
CA ALA A 187 -25.43 -7.04 2.26
C ALA A 187 -25.46 -7.47 0.78
N ALA A 188 -24.52 -6.98 -0.02
CA ALA A 188 -24.36 -7.36 -1.42
C ALA A 188 -23.66 -8.71 -1.62
N ASN A 189 -23.19 -9.35 -0.53
CA ASN A 189 -22.38 -10.57 -0.55
C ASN A 189 -21.10 -10.43 -1.41
N VAL A 190 -20.47 -9.26 -1.38
CA VAL A 190 -19.21 -8.98 -2.07
C VAL A 190 -18.06 -9.23 -1.08
N ASN A 191 -17.16 -10.13 -1.45
CA ASN A 191 -15.93 -10.36 -0.71
C ASN A 191 -14.98 -9.18 -0.90
N TYR A 192 -14.12 -8.94 0.08
CA TYR A 192 -13.13 -7.88 -0.03
C TYR A 192 -11.82 -8.23 0.66
N ILE A 193 -10.76 -7.72 0.08
CA ILE A 193 -9.39 -7.67 0.61
C ILE A 193 -9.12 -6.21 0.97
N LEU A 194 -8.45 -5.96 2.07
CA LEU A 194 -7.99 -4.61 2.44
C LEU A 194 -6.56 -4.46 1.98
N SER A 195 -6.31 -3.60 1.00
CA SER A 195 -4.95 -3.26 0.58
C SER A 195 -4.46 -2.00 1.28
N THR A 196 -3.20 -2.03 1.65
CA THR A 196 -2.53 -0.99 2.44
C THR A 196 -1.29 -0.49 1.71
N GLY A 197 -0.90 0.75 1.89
CA GLY A 197 0.30 1.32 1.25
C GLY A 197 -0.01 1.96 -0.09
N GLY A 198 0.49 1.36 -1.18
CA GLY A 198 0.39 1.90 -2.54
C GLY A 198 1.42 2.99 -2.84
N ALA A 199 1.45 3.48 -4.09
CA ALA A 199 2.45 4.46 -4.57
C ALA A 199 2.44 5.78 -3.80
N ALA A 200 1.28 6.21 -3.30
CA ALA A 200 1.10 7.53 -2.68
C ALA A 200 1.22 7.52 -1.14
N GLY A 201 1.44 6.37 -0.51
CA GLY A 201 1.47 6.31 0.94
C GLY A 201 2.19 5.10 1.52
N VAL A 202 2.34 5.11 2.82
CA VAL A 202 2.99 4.04 3.58
C VAL A 202 2.03 3.55 4.66
N PHE A 203 1.93 2.24 4.80
CA PHE A 203 1.28 1.61 5.93
C PHE A 203 2.32 1.05 6.87
N THR A 204 2.14 1.31 8.16
CA THR A 204 3.00 0.77 9.21
C THR A 204 2.16 0.05 10.25
N CYS A 205 2.76 -0.91 10.94
CA CYS A 205 2.13 -1.57 12.06
C CYS A 205 3.16 -1.93 13.13
N GLY A 206 3.19 -1.13 14.19
CA GLY A 206 4.17 -1.27 15.25
C GLY A 206 3.82 -2.35 16.28
N THR A 207 2.54 -2.73 16.40
CA THR A 207 2.07 -3.65 17.44
C THR A 207 1.06 -4.67 16.94
N ASP A 208 1.03 -5.85 17.58
CA ASP A 208 0.01 -6.88 17.31
C ASP A 208 -1.40 -6.41 17.65
N ALA A 209 -1.55 -5.61 18.70
CA ALA A 209 -2.83 -5.01 19.07
C ALA A 209 -3.33 -4.04 18.00
N GLY A 210 -2.43 -3.26 17.37
CA GLY A 210 -2.76 -2.38 16.25
C GLY A 210 -3.26 -3.19 15.04
N MET A 211 -2.55 -4.26 14.65
CA MET A 211 -2.96 -5.14 13.55
C MET A 211 -4.31 -5.80 13.84
N THR A 212 -4.51 -6.30 15.05
CA THR A 212 -5.79 -6.87 15.49
C THR A 212 -6.92 -5.82 15.43
N THR A 213 -6.66 -4.60 15.86
CA THR A 213 -7.63 -3.49 15.78
C THR A 213 -7.98 -3.16 14.33
N PHE A 214 -6.96 -3.09 13.44
CA PHE A 214 -7.16 -2.87 12.02
C PHE A 214 -8.05 -3.96 11.42
N ILE A 215 -7.72 -5.22 11.58
CA ILE A 215 -8.50 -6.35 11.03
C ILE A 215 -9.93 -6.34 11.57
N ASN A 216 -10.11 -6.22 12.89
CA ASN A 216 -11.43 -6.24 13.52
C ASN A 216 -12.33 -5.08 13.11
N ARG A 217 -11.77 -3.91 12.80
CA ARG A 217 -12.53 -2.76 12.31
C ARG A 217 -13.32 -3.07 11.04
N TYR A 218 -12.74 -3.84 10.15
CA TYR A 218 -13.36 -4.20 8.87
C TYR A 218 -13.91 -5.63 8.86
N ALA A 219 -13.96 -6.29 10.01
CA ALA A 219 -14.35 -7.69 10.09
C ALA A 219 -15.80 -7.92 9.64
N SER A 220 -15.99 -8.88 8.77
CA SER A 220 -17.28 -9.42 8.37
C SER A 220 -17.08 -10.84 7.78
N LYS A 221 -18.17 -11.52 7.48
CA LYS A 221 -18.11 -12.79 6.74
C LYS A 221 -17.48 -12.68 5.35
N ASN A 222 -17.39 -11.47 4.81
CA ASN A 222 -16.88 -11.20 3.46
C ASN A 222 -15.45 -10.63 3.44
N LEU A 223 -14.83 -10.36 4.59
CA LEU A 223 -13.40 -10.05 4.65
C LEU A 223 -12.61 -11.34 4.42
N VAL A 224 -11.90 -11.43 3.31
CA VAL A 224 -11.16 -12.64 2.91
C VAL A 224 -9.64 -12.48 2.94
N GLY A 225 -9.11 -11.25 3.00
CA GLY A 225 -7.67 -11.03 3.02
C GLY A 225 -7.26 -9.64 3.44
N ILE A 226 -5.97 -9.53 3.76
CA ILE A 226 -5.23 -8.29 3.96
C ILE A 226 -4.08 -8.30 2.97
N ASP A 227 -3.94 -7.23 2.23
CA ASP A 227 -2.87 -7.02 1.27
C ASP A 227 -1.93 -5.90 1.73
N PHE A 228 -0.64 -6.09 1.52
CA PHE A 228 0.40 -5.12 1.82
C PHE A 228 1.09 -4.71 0.53
N ASP A 229 0.67 -3.60 -0.04
CA ASP A 229 1.26 -3.02 -1.24
C ASP A 229 2.45 -2.14 -0.86
N ILE A 230 3.65 -2.65 -1.13
CA ILE A 230 4.93 -2.10 -0.66
C ILE A 230 5.71 -1.53 -1.84
N GLU A 231 5.54 -0.22 -2.08
CA GLU A 231 6.12 0.44 -3.23
C GLU A 231 7.25 1.42 -2.91
N GLY A 232 7.30 1.95 -1.69
CA GLY A 232 8.31 2.91 -1.29
C GLY A 232 8.17 3.41 0.14
N GLY A 233 9.13 4.18 0.60
CA GLY A 233 9.05 4.87 1.89
C GLY A 233 9.27 4.01 3.15
N GLN A 234 9.29 2.68 3.03
CA GLN A 234 9.58 1.79 4.16
C GLN A 234 11.08 1.45 4.23
N SER A 235 11.57 1.36 5.47
CA SER A 235 12.86 0.73 5.75
C SER A 235 12.69 -0.78 5.92
N GLN A 236 13.80 -1.53 5.80
CA GLN A 236 13.79 -2.97 6.08
C GLN A 236 13.24 -3.30 7.48
N ALA A 237 13.52 -2.47 8.48
CA ALA A 237 13.00 -2.65 9.84
C ALA A 237 11.48 -2.54 9.91
N VAL A 238 10.89 -1.59 9.17
CA VAL A 238 9.43 -1.42 9.06
C VAL A 238 8.81 -2.63 8.37
N ILE A 239 9.39 -3.09 7.26
CA ILE A 239 8.94 -4.28 6.53
C ILE A 239 9.02 -5.52 7.42
N ASN A 240 10.13 -5.74 8.12
CA ASN A 240 10.28 -6.86 9.05
C ASN A 240 9.21 -6.83 10.16
N SER A 241 8.92 -5.64 10.71
CA SER A 241 7.85 -5.48 11.70
C SER A 241 6.50 -5.83 11.12
N LEU A 242 6.17 -5.35 9.92
CA LEU A 242 4.90 -5.59 9.25
C LEU A 242 4.67 -7.09 8.98
N VAL A 243 5.66 -7.77 8.42
CA VAL A 243 5.60 -9.23 8.17
C VAL A 243 5.44 -10.01 9.48
N GLN A 244 6.12 -9.59 10.56
CA GLN A 244 5.97 -10.24 11.87
C GLN A 244 4.54 -10.03 12.43
N ARG A 245 3.95 -8.82 12.25
CA ARG A 245 2.55 -8.56 12.66
C ARG A 245 1.58 -9.40 11.85
N ALA A 246 1.80 -9.54 10.54
CA ALA A 246 1.00 -10.44 9.68
C ALA A 246 1.09 -11.90 10.16
N ALA A 247 2.28 -12.39 10.48
CA ALA A 247 2.48 -13.74 10.99
C ALA A 247 1.77 -13.99 12.33
N ASN A 248 1.79 -13.01 13.23
CA ASN A 248 1.09 -13.09 14.51
C ASN A 248 -0.43 -13.00 14.34
N ALA A 249 -0.89 -12.10 13.43
CA ALA A 249 -2.31 -11.97 13.11
C ALA A 249 -2.88 -13.25 12.48
N GLN A 250 -2.10 -13.94 11.64
CA GLN A 250 -2.53 -15.21 11.03
C GLN A 250 -2.90 -16.29 12.07
N GLN A 251 -2.28 -16.27 13.25
CA GLN A 251 -2.64 -17.20 14.33
C GLN A 251 -4.03 -16.90 14.91
N GLN A 252 -4.44 -15.63 14.90
CA GLN A 252 -5.75 -15.19 15.38
C GLN A 252 -6.82 -15.26 14.28
N PHE A 253 -6.41 -15.05 13.03
CA PHE A 253 -7.28 -15.02 11.86
C PHE A 253 -6.81 -16.03 10.79
N PRO A 254 -6.83 -17.33 11.09
CA PRO A 254 -6.22 -18.36 10.23
C PRO A 254 -6.90 -18.50 8.85
N ASN A 255 -8.11 -17.98 8.70
CA ASN A 255 -8.87 -18.03 7.46
C ASN A 255 -8.59 -16.85 6.53
N LEU A 256 -7.91 -15.79 7.01
CA LEU A 256 -7.54 -14.67 6.16
C LEU A 256 -6.29 -14.99 5.35
N ARG A 257 -6.28 -14.57 4.09
CA ARG A 257 -5.08 -14.49 3.26
C ARG A 257 -4.30 -13.23 3.63
N PHE A 258 -2.99 -13.34 3.66
CA PHE A 258 -2.08 -12.20 3.76
C PHE A 258 -1.26 -12.15 2.47
N SER A 259 -1.52 -11.16 1.63
CA SER A 259 -0.78 -10.93 0.38
C SER A 259 0.21 -9.79 0.54
N PHE A 260 1.28 -9.85 -0.28
CA PHE A 260 2.25 -8.80 -0.41
C PHE A 260 2.35 -8.43 -1.89
N THR A 261 1.91 -7.22 -2.20
CA THR A 261 1.93 -6.67 -3.56
C THR A 261 3.24 -5.96 -3.78
N LEU A 262 4.00 -6.44 -4.78
CA LEU A 262 5.40 -6.06 -4.98
C LEU A 262 5.66 -5.66 -6.43
N GLN A 263 6.42 -4.57 -6.59
CA GLN A 263 6.94 -4.17 -7.89
C GLN A 263 7.86 -5.24 -8.47
N THR A 264 7.68 -5.55 -9.74
CA THR A 264 8.47 -6.56 -10.45
C THR A 264 8.86 -6.10 -11.84
N VAL A 265 9.98 -6.64 -12.33
CA VAL A 265 10.34 -6.67 -13.74
C VAL A 265 10.27 -8.11 -14.24
N ALA A 266 10.35 -8.30 -15.54
CA ALA A 266 10.18 -9.61 -16.17
C ALA A 266 11.37 -9.96 -17.09
N PRO A 267 12.62 -10.05 -16.58
CA PRO A 267 13.77 -10.45 -17.37
C PRO A 267 13.61 -11.89 -17.86
N ALA A 268 14.04 -12.14 -19.10
CA ALA A 268 14.02 -13.47 -19.66
C ALA A 268 14.98 -14.43 -18.91
N PRO A 269 14.67 -15.73 -18.82
CA PRO A 269 15.43 -16.69 -17.99
C PRO A 269 16.89 -16.86 -18.38
N ASN A 270 17.26 -16.58 -19.62
CA ASN A 270 18.57 -16.90 -20.22
C ASN A 270 19.58 -15.75 -20.19
N GLY A 271 19.57 -14.94 -19.14
CA GLY A 271 20.66 -14.01 -18.85
C GLY A 271 20.38 -12.54 -19.12
N ALA A 272 19.15 -12.15 -19.29
CA ALA A 272 18.78 -10.76 -19.15
C ALA A 272 19.08 -10.32 -17.72
N THR A 273 19.85 -9.25 -17.57
CA THR A 273 20.12 -8.66 -16.27
C THR A 273 19.00 -7.72 -15.92
N GLN A 274 18.63 -7.72 -14.66
CA GLN A 274 17.73 -6.74 -14.08
C GLN A 274 18.22 -5.31 -14.36
N ALA A 275 17.31 -4.37 -14.51
CA ALA A 275 17.65 -2.96 -14.59
C ALA A 275 18.39 -2.52 -13.33
N THR A 276 19.48 -1.76 -13.49
CA THR A 276 20.34 -1.34 -12.38
C THR A 276 19.62 -0.46 -11.34
N SER A 277 18.50 0.17 -11.72
CA SER A 277 17.64 0.96 -10.82
C SER A 277 16.85 0.12 -9.83
N TRP A 278 16.78 -1.20 -10.00
CA TRP A 278 15.96 -2.11 -9.21
C TRP A 278 16.74 -2.82 -8.09
N GLY A 279 18.00 -2.47 -7.89
CA GLY A 279 18.82 -3.03 -6.82
C GLY A 279 19.76 -4.15 -7.25
N ALA A 280 20.41 -4.76 -6.25
CA ALA A 280 21.52 -5.68 -6.48
C ALA A 280 21.12 -7.14 -6.74
N SER A 281 19.86 -7.48 -6.57
CA SER A 281 19.40 -8.87 -6.56
C SER A 281 18.97 -9.39 -7.94
N ALA A 282 19.54 -8.88 -9.02
CA ALA A 282 19.39 -9.56 -10.31
C ALA A 282 19.80 -11.04 -10.13
N PRO A 283 18.99 -11.96 -10.49
CA PRO A 283 17.95 -12.06 -11.51
C PRO A 283 16.54 -12.33 -10.96
N ASP A 284 16.21 -11.96 -9.74
CA ASP A 284 14.98 -12.37 -9.10
C ASP A 284 13.76 -11.48 -9.41
N SER A 285 13.96 -10.44 -10.21
CA SER A 285 12.90 -9.55 -10.68
C SER A 285 12.35 -8.52 -9.69
N PHE A 286 12.77 -8.54 -8.42
CA PHE A 286 12.34 -7.57 -7.44
C PHE A 286 13.27 -6.36 -7.30
N ASN A 287 12.72 -5.26 -6.80
CA ASN A 287 13.52 -4.18 -6.22
C ASN A 287 13.96 -4.56 -4.80
N VAL A 288 14.75 -3.71 -4.15
CA VAL A 288 15.24 -3.95 -2.79
C VAL A 288 14.13 -4.16 -1.77
N LEU A 289 12.96 -3.56 -1.96
CA LEU A 289 11.82 -3.70 -1.04
C LEU A 289 11.23 -5.11 -1.12
N GLY A 290 11.03 -5.62 -2.34
CA GLY A 290 10.59 -6.99 -2.56
C GLY A 290 11.56 -8.01 -1.96
N ASP A 291 12.86 -7.81 -2.13
CA ASP A 291 13.89 -8.64 -1.49
C ASP A 291 13.76 -8.65 0.04
N TRP A 292 13.53 -7.48 0.65
CA TRP A 292 13.36 -7.38 2.09
C TRP A 292 12.07 -8.09 2.56
N VAL A 293 10.99 -8.00 1.80
CA VAL A 293 9.75 -8.74 2.10
C VAL A 293 10.00 -10.24 2.05
N MET A 294 10.63 -10.75 1.00
CA MET A 294 10.92 -12.17 0.86
C MET A 294 11.85 -12.68 1.96
N GLN A 295 12.86 -11.90 2.35
CA GLN A 295 13.75 -12.21 3.49
C GLN A 295 12.99 -12.23 4.82
N ALA A 296 12.09 -11.25 5.04
CA ALA A 296 11.27 -11.18 6.25
C ALA A 296 10.31 -12.37 6.34
N ILE A 297 9.65 -12.74 5.24
CA ILE A 297 8.77 -13.93 5.18
C ILE A 297 9.57 -15.20 5.52
N LYS A 298 10.74 -15.41 4.93
CA LYS A 298 11.62 -16.55 5.23
C LYS A 298 12.00 -16.63 6.70
N SER A 299 12.15 -15.47 7.36
CA SER A 299 12.55 -15.38 8.77
C SER A 299 11.37 -15.41 9.74
N SER A 300 10.14 -15.38 9.24
CA SER A 300 8.91 -15.36 10.01
C SER A 300 8.26 -16.75 10.11
N ASN A 301 7.18 -16.84 10.88
CA ASN A 301 6.31 -18.01 10.96
C ASN A 301 5.08 -17.92 10.04
N LEU A 302 5.04 -16.95 9.15
CA LEU A 302 3.95 -16.74 8.20
C LEU A 302 3.87 -17.93 7.23
N LYS A 303 2.72 -18.58 7.13
CA LYS A 303 2.52 -19.80 6.32
C LYS A 303 1.52 -19.61 5.20
N ASN A 304 0.36 -19.03 5.50
CA ASN A 304 -0.70 -18.78 4.52
C ASN A 304 -0.54 -17.36 3.97
N TYR A 305 0.36 -17.19 3.02
CA TYR A 305 0.60 -15.92 2.34
C TYR A 305 0.62 -16.12 0.83
N THR A 306 0.46 -15.03 0.12
CA THR A 306 0.65 -14.94 -1.32
C THR A 306 1.56 -13.75 -1.66
N ILE A 307 2.24 -13.84 -2.78
CA ILE A 307 2.96 -12.73 -3.38
C ILE A 307 2.17 -12.30 -4.61
N ASP A 308 1.68 -11.08 -4.60
CA ASP A 308 0.98 -10.46 -5.72
C ASP A 308 1.96 -9.59 -6.52
N LEU A 309 2.11 -9.90 -7.79
CA LEU A 309 3.06 -9.26 -8.66
C LEU A 309 2.39 -8.08 -9.39
N MET A 310 2.88 -6.86 -9.16
CA MET A 310 2.50 -5.70 -9.98
C MET A 310 3.14 -5.83 -11.37
N THR A 311 2.42 -6.48 -12.29
CA THR A 311 2.90 -6.77 -13.64
C THR A 311 2.56 -5.63 -14.61
N MET A 312 3.13 -4.47 -14.33
CA MET A 312 2.89 -3.19 -14.98
C MET A 312 4.15 -2.32 -14.92
N ASP A 313 4.17 -1.25 -15.70
CA ASP A 313 5.15 -0.17 -15.62
C ASP A 313 6.61 -0.64 -15.61
N TYR A 314 6.94 -1.56 -16.52
CA TYR A 314 8.29 -2.13 -16.64
C TYR A 314 9.35 -1.10 -17.09
N GLY A 315 8.91 0.09 -17.55
CA GLY A 315 9.76 1.18 -17.98
C GLY A 315 10.29 1.00 -19.39
N SER A 316 11.59 1.21 -19.59
CA SER A 316 12.18 1.08 -20.93
C SER A 316 12.05 -0.34 -21.45
N ALA A 317 11.69 -0.49 -22.73
CA ALA A 317 11.59 -1.77 -23.41
C ALA A 317 12.98 -2.41 -23.60
N LEU A 318 13.49 -3.04 -22.55
CA LEU A 318 14.79 -3.71 -22.46
C LEU A 318 14.60 -5.18 -22.03
N PRO A 319 15.49 -6.09 -22.48
CA PRO A 319 15.40 -7.51 -22.11
C PRO A 319 15.51 -7.78 -20.60
N GLY A 320 16.06 -6.83 -19.83
CA GLY A 320 16.12 -6.89 -18.36
C GLY A 320 14.85 -6.44 -17.65
N ASN A 321 13.92 -5.82 -18.36
CA ASN A 321 12.72 -5.25 -17.79
C ASN A 321 11.46 -6.05 -18.15
N CYS A 322 11.35 -6.51 -19.39
CA CYS A 322 10.14 -7.15 -19.91
C CYS A 322 10.44 -8.12 -21.03
N VAL A 323 9.47 -8.95 -21.39
CA VAL A 323 9.52 -9.81 -22.58
C VAL A 323 9.29 -8.92 -23.82
N LEU A 324 10.26 -8.93 -24.73
CA LEU A 324 10.23 -8.10 -25.93
C LEU A 324 9.71 -8.83 -27.16
N VAL A 325 8.80 -8.20 -27.89
CA VAL A 325 8.41 -8.58 -29.25
C VAL A 325 8.39 -7.33 -30.12
N GLY A 326 9.16 -7.33 -31.21
CA GLY A 326 9.23 -6.17 -32.10
C GLY A 326 9.80 -4.90 -31.48
N GLY A 327 10.53 -5.00 -30.37
CA GLY A 327 11.13 -3.87 -29.66
C GLY A 327 10.19 -3.21 -28.63
N ALA A 328 9.02 -3.77 -28.36
CA ALA A 328 8.08 -3.32 -27.34
C ALA A 328 7.88 -4.40 -26.26
N CYS A 329 7.53 -3.98 -25.05
CA CYS A 329 7.13 -4.89 -23.97
C CYS A 329 5.81 -5.58 -24.33
N GLN A 330 5.80 -6.90 -24.27
CA GLN A 330 4.57 -7.71 -24.36
C GLN A 330 4.02 -7.92 -22.96
N MET A 331 2.98 -7.18 -22.60
CA MET A 331 2.52 -7.05 -21.22
C MET A 331 2.04 -8.38 -20.64
N GLY A 332 1.23 -9.14 -21.39
CA GLY A 332 0.75 -10.45 -20.95
C GLY A 332 1.89 -11.48 -20.80
N GLN A 333 2.83 -11.50 -21.73
CA GLN A 333 3.98 -12.41 -21.64
C GLN A 333 4.94 -12.00 -20.53
N SER A 334 5.08 -10.70 -20.29
CA SER A 334 5.88 -10.18 -19.18
C SER A 334 5.26 -10.52 -17.82
N ALA A 335 3.93 -10.44 -17.69
CA ALA A 335 3.23 -10.88 -16.48
C ALA A 335 3.46 -12.38 -16.18
N ILE A 336 3.37 -13.22 -17.21
CA ILE A 336 3.67 -14.65 -17.11
C ILE A 336 5.14 -14.88 -16.73
N GLN A 337 6.08 -14.18 -17.36
CA GLN A 337 7.50 -14.30 -17.07
C GLN A 337 7.84 -13.88 -15.64
N ALA A 338 7.23 -12.81 -15.12
CA ALA A 338 7.42 -12.38 -13.74
C ALA A 338 7.00 -13.48 -12.74
N ALA A 339 5.86 -14.13 -12.96
CA ALA A 339 5.41 -15.25 -12.13
C ALA A 339 6.36 -16.45 -12.20
N MET A 340 6.87 -16.76 -13.39
CA MET A 340 7.88 -17.82 -13.56
C MET A 340 9.17 -17.48 -12.81
N ASN A 341 9.64 -16.24 -12.91
CA ASN A 341 10.85 -15.79 -12.23
C ASN A 341 10.71 -15.89 -10.70
N LEU A 342 9.57 -15.48 -10.14
CA LEU A 342 9.30 -15.62 -8.71
C LEU A 342 9.33 -17.11 -8.29
N HIS A 343 8.69 -17.97 -9.08
CA HIS A 343 8.69 -19.41 -8.82
C HIS A 343 10.10 -19.99 -8.86
N ASP A 344 10.86 -19.68 -9.90
CA ASP A 344 12.16 -20.29 -10.18
C ASP A 344 13.27 -19.79 -9.24
N HIS A 345 13.27 -18.50 -8.90
CA HIS A 345 14.35 -17.90 -8.09
C HIS A 345 14.10 -17.98 -6.59
N TRP A 346 12.85 -17.73 -6.16
CA TRP A 346 12.52 -17.75 -4.75
C TRP A 346 11.92 -19.07 -4.27
N GLY A 347 11.55 -19.96 -5.19
CA GLY A 347 10.89 -21.23 -4.89
C GLY A 347 9.47 -21.06 -4.36
N VAL A 348 8.82 -19.94 -4.65
CA VAL A 348 7.40 -19.70 -4.28
C VAL A 348 6.54 -20.60 -5.15
N PRO A 349 5.70 -21.49 -4.57
CA PRO A 349 4.82 -22.32 -5.38
C PRO A 349 3.77 -21.48 -6.09
N TYR A 350 3.36 -21.85 -7.30
CA TYR A 350 2.35 -21.12 -8.05
C TYR A 350 1.05 -20.88 -7.25
N SER A 351 0.68 -21.80 -6.38
CA SER A 351 -0.46 -21.67 -5.47
C SER A 351 -0.30 -20.58 -4.40
N GLN A 352 0.82 -19.87 -4.36
CA GLN A 352 1.10 -18.70 -3.51
C GLN A 352 1.48 -17.46 -4.36
N ILE A 353 1.29 -17.50 -5.68
CA ILE A 353 1.56 -16.39 -6.60
C ILE A 353 0.23 -15.82 -7.09
N GLU A 354 0.12 -14.51 -7.06
CA GLU A 354 -0.96 -13.72 -7.64
C GLU A 354 -0.37 -12.77 -8.71
N ILE A 355 -1.19 -12.33 -9.64
CA ILE A 355 -0.78 -11.43 -10.73
C ILE A 355 -1.76 -10.27 -10.80
N THR A 356 -1.23 -9.04 -10.83
CA THR A 356 -1.99 -7.80 -10.95
C THR A 356 -1.45 -6.95 -12.11
N PRO A 357 -1.99 -7.09 -13.34
CA PRO A 357 -1.69 -6.17 -14.42
C PRO A 357 -2.44 -4.84 -14.28
N MET A 358 -1.88 -3.77 -14.87
CA MET A 358 -2.58 -2.52 -15.12
C MET A 358 -3.27 -2.58 -16.48
N ILE A 359 -4.59 -2.58 -16.50
CA ILE A 359 -5.38 -2.73 -17.72
C ILE A 359 -5.32 -1.48 -18.61
N GLY A 360 -5.25 -1.69 -19.93
CA GLY A 360 -5.11 -0.58 -20.89
C GLY A 360 -3.72 0.02 -20.91
N GLY A 361 -3.63 1.32 -21.18
CA GLY A 361 -2.36 2.06 -21.19
C GLY A 361 -1.78 2.18 -19.79
N ASN A 362 -0.49 1.88 -19.64
CA ASN A 362 0.26 1.96 -18.40
C ASN A 362 0.89 3.35 -18.22
N ASP A 363 1.44 3.66 -17.05
CA ASP A 363 2.14 4.94 -16.80
C ASP A 363 3.46 5.00 -17.58
N SER A 364 4.08 3.85 -17.84
CA SER A 364 5.24 3.73 -18.72
C SER A 364 4.83 3.84 -20.18
N ALA A 365 5.38 4.83 -20.87
CA ALA A 365 5.03 5.12 -22.26
C ALA A 365 5.29 3.93 -23.20
N GLY A 366 4.29 3.58 -24.01
CA GLY A 366 4.36 2.47 -24.96
C GLY A 366 3.96 1.11 -24.39
N GLU A 367 3.66 1.02 -23.12
CA GLU A 367 3.12 -0.16 -22.49
C GLU A 367 1.58 -0.13 -22.49
N SER A 368 0.97 -1.21 -22.94
CA SER A 368 -0.50 -1.36 -22.95
C SER A 368 -0.89 -2.82 -22.76
N PHE A 369 -1.67 -3.07 -21.73
CA PHE A 369 -2.24 -4.38 -21.45
C PHE A 369 -3.59 -4.50 -22.19
N THR A 370 -3.68 -5.43 -23.12
CA THR A 370 -4.85 -5.62 -24.00
C THR A 370 -5.74 -6.78 -23.54
N LEU A 371 -6.91 -6.95 -24.18
CA LEU A 371 -7.76 -8.13 -23.94
C LEU A 371 -7.05 -9.44 -24.35
N SER A 372 -6.17 -9.42 -25.37
CA SER A 372 -5.35 -10.57 -25.72
C SER A 372 -4.34 -10.94 -24.64
N ASP A 373 -3.81 -9.95 -23.94
CA ASP A 373 -2.95 -10.19 -22.78
C ASP A 373 -3.74 -10.79 -21.61
N ALA A 374 -4.99 -10.32 -21.41
CA ALA A 374 -5.90 -10.90 -20.41
C ALA A 374 -6.15 -12.39 -20.68
N ASP A 375 -6.40 -12.78 -21.96
CA ASP A 375 -6.56 -14.19 -22.34
C ASP A 375 -5.32 -15.02 -22.01
N ALA A 376 -4.15 -14.52 -22.37
CA ALA A 376 -2.89 -15.23 -22.16
C ALA A 376 -2.58 -15.43 -20.66
N VAL A 377 -2.79 -14.38 -19.86
CA VAL A 377 -2.57 -14.43 -18.41
C VAL A 377 -3.57 -15.35 -17.73
N SER A 378 -4.87 -15.25 -18.09
CA SER A 378 -5.90 -16.13 -17.54
C SER A 378 -5.62 -17.61 -17.82
N ALA A 379 -5.22 -17.92 -19.05
CA ALA A 379 -4.85 -19.30 -19.44
C ALA A 379 -3.65 -19.81 -18.61
N PHE A 380 -2.63 -18.97 -18.38
CA PHE A 380 -1.47 -19.32 -17.57
C PHE A 380 -1.84 -19.56 -16.09
N VAL A 381 -2.67 -18.66 -15.53
CA VAL A 381 -3.16 -18.74 -14.15
C VAL A 381 -3.89 -20.05 -13.89
N ILE A 382 -4.84 -20.42 -14.77
CA ILE A 382 -5.60 -21.68 -14.65
C ILE A 382 -4.67 -22.88 -14.79
N LYS A 383 -3.82 -22.87 -15.83
CA LYS A 383 -2.93 -24.01 -16.14
C LYS A 383 -1.99 -24.35 -14.99
N ASN A 384 -1.47 -23.34 -14.31
CA ASN A 384 -0.47 -23.52 -13.26
C ASN A 384 -1.05 -23.45 -11.84
N GLY A 385 -2.35 -23.17 -11.68
CA GLY A 385 -3.02 -23.12 -10.38
C GLY A 385 -2.52 -21.99 -9.50
N LEU A 386 -2.43 -20.78 -10.05
CA LEU A 386 -2.06 -19.61 -9.27
C LEU A 386 -3.10 -19.32 -8.16
N ALA A 387 -2.68 -18.54 -7.16
CA ALA A 387 -3.53 -18.18 -6.03
C ALA A 387 -4.58 -17.13 -6.38
N GLY A 388 -4.29 -16.25 -7.33
CA GLY A 388 -5.20 -15.16 -7.70
C GLY A 388 -4.82 -14.46 -9.00
N LEU A 389 -5.81 -13.72 -9.50
CA LEU A 389 -5.67 -12.79 -10.60
C LEU A 389 -6.47 -11.54 -10.29
N HIS A 390 -5.77 -10.43 -10.21
CA HIS A 390 -6.33 -9.12 -9.93
C HIS A 390 -6.05 -8.19 -11.11
N PHE A 391 -6.44 -6.93 -11.05
CA PHE A 391 -5.99 -5.91 -11.99
C PHE A 391 -6.14 -4.50 -11.41
N TRP A 392 -5.26 -3.63 -11.77
CA TRP A 392 -5.32 -2.19 -11.55
C TRP A 392 -5.97 -1.53 -12.76
N SER A 393 -7.14 -0.94 -12.65
CA SER A 393 -8.08 -0.98 -11.54
C SER A 393 -9.52 -0.93 -12.06
N PHE A 394 -10.51 -1.18 -11.23
CA PHE A 394 -11.92 -1.21 -11.61
C PHE A 394 -12.38 0.09 -12.28
N ASP A 395 -11.96 1.25 -11.76
CA ASP A 395 -12.37 2.54 -12.34
C ASP A 395 -11.77 2.79 -13.73
N ARG A 396 -10.71 2.06 -14.11
CA ARG A 396 -10.10 2.13 -15.44
C ARG A 396 -10.81 1.29 -16.50
N ASP A 397 -11.73 0.42 -16.09
CA ASP A 397 -12.40 -0.53 -16.99
C ASP A 397 -13.56 0.11 -17.79
N ALA A 398 -13.26 1.24 -18.40
CA ALA A 398 -14.10 1.97 -19.34
C ALA A 398 -13.24 2.60 -20.43
N ASP A 399 -13.79 2.73 -21.62
CA ASP A 399 -13.08 3.34 -22.74
C ASP A 399 -12.99 4.87 -22.61
N CYS A 400 -11.87 5.41 -23.07
CA CYS A 400 -11.70 6.81 -23.41
C CYS A 400 -10.77 6.94 -24.63
N ALA A 401 -10.52 8.16 -25.06
CA ALA A 401 -9.59 8.41 -26.16
C ALA A 401 -8.19 7.89 -25.80
N PRO A 402 -7.47 7.27 -26.75
CA PRO A 402 -6.09 6.86 -26.54
C PRO A 402 -5.22 8.03 -26.10
N GLY A 403 -4.33 7.76 -25.13
CA GLY A 403 -3.48 8.80 -24.56
C GLY A 403 -2.62 8.31 -23.41
N THR A 404 -2.22 9.23 -22.55
CA THR A 404 -1.52 8.90 -21.29
C THR A 404 -2.43 8.13 -20.35
N ALA A 405 -1.85 7.33 -19.46
CA ALA A 405 -2.59 6.59 -18.46
C ALA A 405 -3.57 7.48 -17.68
N SER A 406 -4.72 6.93 -17.34
CA SER A 406 -5.79 7.63 -16.63
C SER A 406 -6.28 6.79 -15.47
N PRO A 407 -6.58 7.37 -14.31
CA PRO A 407 -7.13 6.62 -13.18
C PRO A 407 -8.59 6.19 -13.39
N THR A 408 -9.27 6.66 -14.44
CA THR A 408 -10.71 6.46 -14.66
C THR A 408 -11.09 5.88 -16.00
N CYS A 409 -10.12 5.50 -16.85
CA CYS A 409 -10.37 4.82 -18.13
C CYS A 409 -9.12 4.10 -18.64
N ASN A 410 -9.30 3.17 -19.58
CA ASN A 410 -8.24 2.29 -20.07
C ASN A 410 -7.28 2.94 -21.09
N THR A 411 -7.62 4.07 -21.68
CA THR A 411 -6.82 4.88 -22.63
C THR A 411 -6.35 4.19 -23.90
N ILE A 412 -6.88 3.00 -24.22
CA ILE A 412 -6.62 2.33 -25.51
C ILE A 412 -7.87 2.27 -26.40
N GLY A 413 -9.06 2.34 -25.80
CA GLY A 413 -10.34 2.32 -26.46
C GLY A 413 -10.70 0.97 -27.11
N GLY A 414 -11.95 0.82 -27.51
CA GLY A 414 -12.43 -0.37 -28.21
C GLY A 414 -12.61 -1.63 -27.33
N VAL A 415 -12.50 -1.48 -26.01
CA VAL A 415 -12.70 -2.56 -25.02
C VAL A 415 -14.14 -2.58 -24.53
N GLY A 416 -14.76 -1.40 -24.41
CA GLY A 416 -16.09 -1.20 -23.85
C GLY A 416 -16.08 -1.04 -22.32
N THR A 417 -17.26 -0.70 -21.78
CA THR A 417 -17.45 -0.58 -20.34
C THR A 417 -17.40 -1.95 -19.68
N LEU A 418 -16.57 -2.10 -18.64
CA LEU A 418 -16.33 -3.34 -17.89
C LEU A 418 -15.82 -4.50 -18.77
N GLY A 419 -15.15 -4.17 -19.89
CA GLY A 419 -14.71 -5.15 -20.86
C GLY A 419 -13.62 -6.08 -20.33
N TYR A 420 -12.68 -5.58 -19.52
CA TYR A 420 -11.68 -6.41 -18.86
C TYR A 420 -12.29 -7.28 -17.76
N SER A 421 -13.15 -6.71 -16.91
CA SER A 421 -13.84 -7.47 -15.86
C SER A 421 -14.61 -8.65 -16.42
N LEU A 422 -15.38 -8.41 -17.49
CA LEU A 422 -16.17 -9.45 -18.17
C LEU A 422 -15.27 -10.48 -18.86
N ARG A 423 -14.14 -10.04 -19.45
CA ARG A 423 -13.20 -10.94 -20.12
C ARG A 423 -12.52 -11.86 -19.15
N PHE A 424 -11.93 -11.32 -18.08
CA PHE A 424 -11.31 -12.11 -17.03
C PHE A 424 -12.31 -13.09 -16.40
N ALA A 425 -13.51 -12.62 -16.00
CA ALA A 425 -14.53 -13.49 -15.42
C ALA A 425 -14.88 -14.67 -16.35
N LYS A 426 -15.09 -14.40 -17.64
CA LYS A 426 -15.37 -15.43 -18.64
C LYS A 426 -14.23 -16.44 -18.77
N ASP A 427 -12.98 -15.96 -18.91
CA ASP A 427 -11.83 -16.81 -19.17
C ASP A 427 -11.46 -17.65 -17.93
N LEU A 428 -11.74 -17.13 -16.73
CA LEU A 428 -11.54 -17.82 -15.45
C LEU A 428 -12.73 -18.73 -15.06
N GLY A 429 -13.84 -18.71 -15.80
CA GLY A 429 -15.02 -19.52 -15.51
C GLY A 429 -15.80 -19.06 -14.27
N GLN A 430 -15.78 -17.75 -13.98
CA GLN A 430 -16.46 -17.12 -12.84
C GLN A 430 -17.91 -16.76 -13.14
#